data_f1a659513ca7aa406ee8c3e5c6fe93e2
#
_entry.id   f1a659513ca7aa406ee8c3e5c6fe93e2
#
_cell.length_a   1.000
_cell.length_b   1.000
_cell.length_c   1.000
_cell.angle_alpha   90.00
_cell.angle_beta   90.00
_cell.angle_gamma   90.00
#
_symmetry.space_group_name_H-M   'P 1'
#
loop_
_entity.id
_entity.type
_entity.pdbx_description
1 polymer ?
#
loop_
_entity_poly.entity_id
_entity_poly.type
_entity_poly.pdbx_seq_one_letter_code
_entity_poly.pdbx_strand_id
1 'polypeptide(L)'
;TAMNVTITPAALGGAVTPPPSKSQAHRLIIAAALSDGVCRLSNVELSQDIQATLRCMRTLDADASADGTVIRGADLVDGFETPPPEIMDCGESGSTLRFLIPVALALKGGGRFTGHGRLMERPQEPYFRLFTEKGIAWSLENGVLAVEGRLTPGVYALPGDVSSQFITGLLYALPLLEGDSELVLTTALESRGYVDMTLDALA
;
A
#
# COMPACT_ATOMS: atom_id res chain seq x y z
N THR A 1 21.39 -6.34 23.76
CA THR A 1 21.09 -6.62 25.16
C THR A 1 19.63 -7.06 25.26
N ALA A 2 19.39 -8.30 25.75
CA ALA A 2 18.04 -8.77 26.04
C ALA A 2 17.45 -7.93 27.16
N MET A 3 16.24 -7.38 26.94
CA MET A 3 15.51 -6.66 27.97
C MET A 3 14.46 -7.60 28.57
N ASN A 4 14.56 -7.82 29.88
CA ASN A 4 13.55 -8.59 30.63
C ASN A 4 12.51 -7.61 31.17
N VAL A 5 11.23 -7.90 30.93
CA VAL A 5 10.11 -7.12 31.45
C VAL A 5 9.30 -8.01 32.36
N THR A 6 9.05 -7.56 33.60
CA THR A 6 8.16 -8.23 34.54
C THR A 6 6.88 -7.43 34.65
N ILE A 7 5.75 -8.09 34.41
CA ILE A 7 4.41 -7.48 34.51
C ILE A 7 3.72 -8.03 35.74
N THR A 8 3.37 -7.17 36.66
CA THR A 8 2.57 -7.54 37.83
C THR A 8 1.10 -7.20 37.55
N PRO A 9 0.18 -8.17 37.63
CA PRO A 9 -1.24 -7.90 37.47
C PRO A 9 -1.74 -6.85 38.47
N ALA A 10 -2.46 -5.84 37.94
CA ALA A 10 -3.08 -4.80 38.76
C ALA A 10 -4.43 -4.39 38.16
N ALA A 11 -5.34 -3.89 39.00
CA ALA A 11 -6.54 -3.26 38.51
C ALA A 11 -6.16 -1.96 37.81
N LEU A 12 -6.59 -1.81 36.55
CA LEU A 12 -6.37 -0.61 35.75
C LEU A 12 -7.61 0.27 35.82
N GLY A 13 -7.42 1.59 35.88
CA GLY A 13 -8.46 2.59 35.88
C GLY A 13 -7.97 3.88 35.23
N GLY A 14 -8.92 4.76 34.89
CA GLY A 14 -8.64 6.03 34.23
C GLY A 14 -9.02 6.03 32.76
N ALA A 15 -8.70 7.14 32.07
CA ALA A 15 -8.94 7.33 30.65
C ALA A 15 -7.62 7.55 29.92
N VAL A 16 -7.52 7.00 28.71
CA VAL A 16 -6.38 7.23 27.82
C VAL A 16 -6.88 7.68 26.45
N THR A 17 -6.14 8.57 25.82
CA THR A 17 -6.37 8.91 24.43
C THR A 17 -5.51 7.99 23.58
N PRO A 18 -6.11 7.12 22.73
CA PRO A 18 -5.31 6.26 21.88
C PRO A 18 -4.57 7.08 20.80
N PRO A 19 -3.41 6.64 20.33
CA PRO A 19 -2.76 7.27 19.20
C PRO A 19 -3.61 7.11 17.91
N PRO A 20 -3.42 7.98 16.91
CA PRO A 20 -4.05 7.83 15.61
C PRO A 20 -3.75 6.46 14.98
N SER A 21 -4.72 5.93 14.23
CA SER A 21 -4.55 4.65 13.55
C SER A 21 -3.61 4.77 12.35
N LYS A 22 -2.40 4.20 12.47
CA LYS A 22 -1.46 4.10 11.36
C LYS A 22 -2.07 3.38 10.16
N SER A 23 -2.83 2.31 10.40
CA SER A 23 -3.48 1.52 9.34
C SER A 23 -4.53 2.32 8.57
N GLN A 24 -5.25 3.20 9.25
CA GLN A 24 -6.19 4.12 8.61
C GLN A 24 -5.45 5.22 7.85
N ALA A 25 -4.40 5.80 8.44
CA ALA A 25 -3.62 6.87 7.82
C ALA A 25 -3.01 6.44 6.47
N HIS A 26 -2.40 5.25 6.38
CA HIS A 26 -1.93 4.71 5.09
C HIS A 26 -3.03 4.70 4.04
N ARG A 27 -4.21 4.24 4.42
CA ARG A 27 -5.35 4.08 3.50
C ARG A 27 -5.87 5.42 3.00
N LEU A 28 -6.10 6.35 3.92
CA LEU A 28 -6.61 7.66 3.55
C LEU A 28 -5.61 8.46 2.71
N ILE A 29 -4.30 8.37 3.00
CA ILE A 29 -3.25 9.02 2.22
C ILE A 29 -3.25 8.48 0.78
N ILE A 30 -3.30 7.17 0.60
CA ILE A 30 -3.29 6.56 -0.73
C ILE A 30 -4.59 6.89 -1.47
N ALA A 31 -5.76 6.72 -0.85
CA ALA A 31 -7.04 7.08 -1.46
C ALA A 31 -7.07 8.56 -1.89
N ALA A 32 -6.63 9.47 -1.01
CA ALA A 32 -6.55 10.90 -1.31
C ALA A 32 -5.60 11.20 -2.48
N ALA A 33 -4.47 10.47 -2.58
CA ALA A 33 -3.51 10.63 -3.67
C ALA A 33 -3.99 10.03 -5.00
N LEU A 34 -4.98 9.16 -4.97
CA LEU A 34 -5.62 8.55 -6.15
C LEU A 34 -6.94 9.23 -6.53
N SER A 35 -7.37 10.25 -5.80
CA SER A 35 -8.61 10.98 -6.06
C SER A 35 -8.39 12.23 -6.91
N ASP A 36 -9.44 12.68 -7.59
CA ASP A 36 -9.44 13.97 -8.28
C ASP A 36 -9.59 15.12 -7.27
N GLY A 37 -8.59 15.96 -7.14
CA GLY A 37 -8.70 17.18 -6.33
C GLY A 37 -7.88 17.19 -5.07
N VAL A 38 -8.28 18.01 -4.09
CA VAL A 38 -7.52 18.24 -2.86
C VAL A 38 -8.25 17.67 -1.66
N CYS A 39 -7.63 16.68 -1.04
CA CYS A 39 -8.11 16.08 0.20
C CYS A 39 -7.40 16.68 1.43
N ARG A 40 -8.16 16.87 2.51
CA ARG A 40 -7.63 17.28 3.81
C ARG A 40 -7.81 16.17 4.80
N LEU A 41 -6.71 15.70 5.37
CA LEU A 41 -6.69 14.65 6.39
C LEU A 41 -6.43 15.29 7.75
N SER A 42 -7.13 14.85 8.78
CA SER A 42 -6.92 15.27 10.17
C SER A 42 -6.40 14.12 11.02
N ASN A 43 -5.75 14.45 12.13
CA ASN A 43 -5.26 13.48 13.10
C ASN A 43 -4.29 12.45 12.49
N VAL A 44 -3.36 12.92 11.63
CA VAL A 44 -2.30 12.10 11.03
C VAL A 44 -1.06 12.17 11.91
N GLU A 45 -0.56 11.02 12.34
CA GLU A 45 0.72 10.91 13.02
C GLU A 45 1.80 10.46 12.03
N LEU A 46 2.86 11.27 11.90
CA LEU A 46 3.98 11.01 10.99
C LEU A 46 4.95 9.94 11.55
N SER A 47 4.50 8.72 11.67
CA SER A 47 5.41 7.60 11.89
C SER A 47 6.36 7.40 10.69
N GLN A 48 7.46 6.68 10.89
CA GLN A 48 8.39 6.35 9.79
C GLN A 48 7.69 5.67 8.61
N ASP A 49 6.73 4.79 8.89
CA ASP A 49 5.94 4.09 7.87
C ASP A 49 5.05 5.06 7.06
N ILE A 50 4.40 6.02 7.74
CA ILE A 50 3.58 7.04 7.07
C ILE A 50 4.45 7.97 6.22
N GLN A 51 5.61 8.37 6.71
CA GLN A 51 6.57 9.15 5.92
C GLN A 51 7.05 8.38 4.67
N ALA A 52 7.27 7.06 4.79
CA ALA A 52 7.62 6.23 3.64
C ALA A 52 6.49 6.21 2.59
N THR A 53 5.23 6.06 3.02
CA THR A 53 4.08 6.12 2.10
C THR A 53 4.02 7.48 1.38
N LEU A 54 4.14 8.59 2.10
CA LEU A 54 4.13 9.93 1.52
C LEU A 54 5.26 10.13 0.49
N ARG A 55 6.48 9.64 0.79
CA ARG A 55 7.60 9.71 -0.16
C ARG A 55 7.31 8.92 -1.43
N CYS A 56 6.86 7.66 -1.28
CA CYS A 56 6.54 6.82 -2.43
C CYS A 56 5.39 7.37 -3.27
N MET A 57 4.36 7.96 -2.64
CA MET A 57 3.27 8.59 -3.39
C MET A 57 3.73 9.81 -4.17
N ARG A 58 4.70 10.59 -3.65
CA ARG A 58 5.32 11.69 -4.42
C ARG A 58 6.11 11.20 -5.63
N THR A 59 6.77 10.04 -5.54
CA THR A 59 7.42 9.40 -6.70
C THR A 59 6.39 8.94 -7.74
N LEU A 60 5.14 8.75 -7.33
CA LEU A 60 4.00 8.46 -8.21
C LEU A 60 3.18 9.73 -8.55
N ASP A 61 3.81 10.90 -8.47
CA ASP A 61 3.30 12.23 -8.86
C ASP A 61 2.16 12.80 -7.98
N ALA A 62 1.90 12.23 -6.81
CA ALA A 62 1.00 12.85 -5.86
C ALA A 62 1.68 14.05 -5.18
N ASP A 63 0.99 15.19 -5.11
CA ASP A 63 1.44 16.36 -4.33
C ASP A 63 0.91 16.26 -2.89
N ALA A 64 1.78 15.95 -1.97
CA ALA A 64 1.44 15.80 -0.56
C ALA A 64 2.24 16.79 0.31
N SER A 65 1.56 17.47 1.23
CA SER A 65 2.21 18.32 2.24
C SER A 65 3.18 17.50 3.10
N ALA A 66 4.16 18.17 3.70
CA ALA A 66 5.19 17.52 4.50
C ALA A 66 4.60 16.77 5.72
N ASP A 67 3.52 17.29 6.28
CA ASP A 67 2.80 16.74 7.43
C ASP A 67 1.70 15.72 7.05
N GLY A 68 1.50 15.47 5.74
CA GLY A 68 0.50 14.53 5.23
C GLY A 68 -0.96 14.95 5.44
N THR A 69 -1.19 16.21 5.80
CA THR A 69 -2.56 16.70 6.09
C THR A 69 -3.30 17.24 4.86
N VAL A 70 -2.56 17.61 3.82
CA VAL A 70 -3.11 18.07 2.54
C VAL A 70 -2.50 17.24 1.42
N ILE A 71 -3.35 16.57 0.65
CA ILE A 71 -2.94 15.74 -0.46
C ILE A 71 -3.73 16.16 -1.69
N ARG A 72 -3.01 16.43 -2.77
CA ARG A 72 -3.56 16.59 -4.11
C ARG A 72 -3.24 15.33 -4.89
N GLY A 73 -4.24 14.73 -5.47
CA GLY A 73 -4.09 13.53 -6.28
C GLY A 73 -3.10 13.72 -7.42
N ALA A 74 -2.46 12.64 -7.82
CA ALA A 74 -1.71 12.61 -9.06
C ALA A 74 -2.65 12.95 -10.21
N ASP A 75 -2.17 13.73 -11.18
CA ASP A 75 -2.89 13.87 -12.43
C ASP A 75 -2.92 12.49 -13.11
N LEU A 76 -4.06 11.81 -13.00
CA LEU A 76 -4.29 10.51 -13.61
C LEU A 76 -4.48 10.59 -15.13
N VAL A 77 -4.07 11.73 -15.73
CA VAL A 77 -4.32 12.06 -17.13
C VAL A 77 -3.30 11.39 -18.03
N ASP A 78 -3.86 10.59 -18.91
CA ASP A 78 -3.37 10.23 -20.24
C ASP A 78 -2.00 9.55 -20.38
N GLY A 79 -2.06 8.26 -20.37
CA GLY A 79 -1.06 7.42 -21.01
C GLY A 79 -0.06 6.81 -20.06
N PHE A 80 0.23 5.55 -20.30
CA PHE A 80 1.28 4.82 -19.59
C PHE A 80 2.61 5.54 -19.79
N GLU A 81 3.00 6.31 -18.80
CA GLU A 81 4.39 6.71 -18.67
C GLU A 81 5.24 5.49 -18.33
N THR A 82 6.50 5.56 -18.66
CA THR A 82 7.47 4.56 -18.23
C THR A 82 7.57 4.54 -16.70
N PRO A 83 7.83 3.38 -16.07
CA PRO A 83 8.06 3.32 -14.63
C PRO A 83 9.05 4.38 -14.17
N PRO A 84 8.81 5.05 -13.02
CA PRO A 84 9.71 6.08 -12.54
C PRO A 84 11.11 5.50 -12.34
N PRO A 85 12.18 6.22 -12.74
CA PRO A 85 13.56 5.75 -12.58
C PRO A 85 13.99 5.69 -11.13
N GLU A 86 13.35 6.46 -10.24
CA GLU A 86 13.63 6.51 -8.83
C GLU A 86 13.20 5.23 -8.13
N ILE A 87 13.99 4.79 -7.14
CA ILE A 87 13.64 3.68 -6.29
C ILE A 87 12.77 4.18 -5.15
N MET A 88 11.57 3.64 -5.03
CA MET A 88 10.64 3.92 -3.94
C MET A 88 11.12 3.22 -2.65
N ASP A 89 11.64 4.00 -1.71
CA ASP A 89 12.06 3.50 -0.40
C ASP A 89 10.87 3.40 0.55
N CYS A 90 10.43 2.16 0.78
CA CYS A 90 9.32 1.83 1.67
C CYS A 90 9.71 1.80 3.17
N GLY A 91 10.96 2.09 3.52
CA GLY A 91 11.44 1.95 4.91
C GLY A 91 11.30 0.51 5.41
N GLU A 92 10.68 0.31 6.57
CA GLU A 92 10.32 -1.02 7.10
C GLU A 92 8.82 -1.33 6.91
N SER A 93 8.09 -0.50 6.14
CA SER A 93 6.64 -0.55 5.99
C SER A 93 6.17 -1.59 4.97
N GLY A 94 5.68 -2.72 5.47
CA GLY A 94 5.02 -3.72 4.62
C GLY A 94 3.72 -3.21 3.98
N SER A 95 3.01 -2.29 4.62
CA SER A 95 1.81 -1.66 4.06
C SER A 95 2.18 -0.79 2.87
N THR A 96 3.18 0.07 3.00
CA THR A 96 3.67 0.92 1.89
C THR A 96 4.04 0.05 0.69
N LEU A 97 4.90 -0.96 0.90
CA LEU A 97 5.35 -1.83 -0.18
C LEU A 97 4.18 -2.53 -0.88
N ARG A 98 3.36 -3.26 -0.13
CA ARG A 98 2.31 -4.11 -0.71
C ARG A 98 1.13 -3.32 -1.29
N PHE A 99 0.83 -2.14 -0.75
CA PHE A 99 -0.22 -1.30 -1.32
C PHE A 99 0.22 -0.66 -2.62
N LEU A 100 1.48 -0.21 -2.71
CA LEU A 100 1.95 0.58 -3.83
C LEU A 100 2.47 -0.23 -5.03
N ILE A 101 2.81 -1.50 -4.86
CA ILE A 101 3.21 -2.35 -5.99
C ILE A 101 2.13 -2.36 -7.09
N PRO A 102 0.86 -2.76 -6.83
CA PRO A 102 -0.15 -2.75 -7.88
C PRO A 102 -0.61 -1.34 -8.28
N VAL A 103 -0.55 -0.35 -7.37
CA VAL A 103 -0.82 1.05 -7.70
C VAL A 103 0.19 1.59 -8.72
N ALA A 104 1.49 1.34 -8.52
CA ALA A 104 2.52 1.73 -9.48
C ALA A 104 2.34 1.05 -10.85
N LEU A 105 1.93 -0.22 -10.87
CA LEU A 105 1.58 -0.92 -12.11
C LEU A 105 0.39 -0.28 -12.82
N ALA A 106 -0.63 0.17 -12.07
CA ALA A 106 -1.80 0.82 -12.66
C ALA A 106 -1.50 2.23 -13.17
N LEU A 107 -0.70 3.02 -12.45
CA LEU A 107 -0.41 4.42 -12.78
C LEU A 107 0.72 4.58 -13.80
N LYS A 108 1.79 3.79 -13.66
CA LYS A 108 3.08 3.99 -14.37
C LYS A 108 3.57 2.75 -15.10
N GLY A 109 2.79 1.69 -15.18
CA GLY A 109 3.23 0.42 -15.76
C GLY A 109 4.34 -0.27 -14.97
N GLY A 110 4.56 0.11 -13.72
CA GLY A 110 5.51 -0.53 -12.84
C GLY A 110 6.28 0.41 -11.92
N GLY A 111 7.34 -0.12 -11.32
CA GLY A 111 8.20 0.63 -10.41
C GLY A 111 9.27 -0.22 -9.78
N ARG A 112 10.17 0.44 -9.06
CA ARG A 112 11.27 -0.19 -8.32
C ARG A 112 11.12 0.14 -6.84
N PHE A 113 11.16 -0.86 -6.00
CA PHE A 113 10.92 -0.74 -4.56
C PHE A 113 12.09 -1.28 -3.76
N THR A 114 12.41 -0.61 -2.67
CA THR A 114 13.39 -1.09 -1.69
C THR A 114 12.86 -0.86 -0.28
N GLY A 115 13.57 -1.37 0.71
CA GLY A 115 13.27 -1.14 2.11
C GLY A 115 14.40 -1.56 3.03
N HIS A 116 14.20 -1.33 4.31
CA HIS A 116 15.19 -1.56 5.36
C HIS A 116 14.80 -2.74 6.26
N GLY A 117 15.74 -3.13 7.12
CA GLY A 117 15.56 -4.25 8.02
C GLY A 117 15.26 -5.53 7.25
N ARG A 118 14.15 -6.17 7.59
CA ARG A 118 13.72 -7.43 6.96
C ARG A 118 12.59 -7.25 5.94
N LEU A 119 12.29 -6.02 5.49
CA LEU A 119 11.15 -5.77 4.62
C LEU A 119 11.23 -6.57 3.31
N MET A 120 12.40 -6.54 2.66
CA MET A 120 12.59 -7.20 1.36
C MET A 120 12.74 -8.73 1.46
N GLU A 121 12.89 -9.26 2.68
CA GLU A 121 12.88 -10.71 2.95
C GLU A 121 11.45 -11.25 3.18
N ARG A 122 10.46 -10.35 3.39
CA ARG A 122 9.07 -10.77 3.63
C ARG A 122 8.46 -11.35 2.36
N PRO A 123 7.76 -12.49 2.45
CA PRO A 123 7.15 -13.13 1.29
C PRO A 123 6.21 -12.18 0.51
N GLN A 124 6.40 -12.16 -0.83
CA GLN A 124 5.53 -11.46 -1.77
C GLN A 124 4.85 -12.45 -2.73
N GLU A 125 4.87 -13.73 -2.39
CA GLU A 125 4.42 -14.83 -3.24
C GLU A 125 3.02 -14.65 -3.84
N PRO A 126 2.00 -14.11 -3.12
CA PRO A 126 0.68 -13.89 -3.71
C PRO A 126 0.74 -12.96 -4.94
N TYR A 127 1.58 -11.90 -4.89
CA TYR A 127 1.78 -11.03 -6.05
C TYR A 127 2.63 -11.69 -7.13
N PHE A 128 3.68 -12.39 -6.78
CA PHE A 128 4.57 -13.02 -7.77
C PHE A 128 3.84 -14.05 -8.64
N ARG A 129 2.95 -14.85 -8.03
CA ARG A 129 2.08 -15.77 -8.79
C ARG A 129 1.14 -15.01 -9.71
N LEU A 130 0.42 -14.04 -9.15
CA LEU A 130 -0.53 -13.22 -9.89
C LEU A 130 0.15 -12.51 -11.07
N PHE A 131 1.33 -11.93 -10.86
CA PHE A 131 2.08 -11.23 -11.90
C PHE A 131 2.54 -12.18 -13.00
N THR A 132 3.03 -13.35 -12.64
CA THR A 132 3.39 -14.39 -13.61
C THR A 132 2.19 -14.81 -14.46
N GLU A 133 1.02 -15.03 -13.84
CA GLU A 133 -0.23 -15.37 -14.54
C GLU A 133 -0.72 -14.24 -15.47
N LYS A 134 -0.49 -12.98 -15.08
CA LYS A 134 -0.89 -11.80 -15.86
C LYS A 134 0.17 -11.31 -16.86
N GLY A 135 1.32 -11.99 -16.96
CA GLY A 135 2.41 -11.59 -17.85
C GLY A 135 3.14 -10.32 -17.43
N ILE A 136 3.07 -9.96 -16.14
CA ILE A 136 3.80 -8.84 -15.54
C ILE A 136 5.20 -9.34 -15.14
N ALA A 137 6.23 -8.66 -15.63
CA ALA A 137 7.61 -8.97 -15.27
C ALA A 137 7.91 -8.52 -13.84
N TRP A 138 8.69 -9.32 -13.13
CA TRP A 138 9.19 -8.95 -11.81
C TRP A 138 10.55 -9.56 -11.54
N SER A 139 11.36 -8.87 -10.75
CA SER A 139 12.62 -9.39 -10.23
C SER A 139 12.86 -8.86 -8.82
N LEU A 140 13.56 -9.63 -8.00
CA LEU A 140 14.01 -9.23 -6.67
C LEU A 140 15.51 -9.49 -6.58
N GLU A 141 16.30 -8.46 -6.76
CA GLU A 141 17.76 -8.53 -6.80
C GLU A 141 18.38 -7.44 -5.94
N ASN A 142 19.39 -7.79 -5.14
CA ASN A 142 20.12 -6.84 -4.29
C ASN A 142 19.22 -5.99 -3.38
N GLY A 143 18.11 -6.55 -2.89
CA GLY A 143 17.16 -5.83 -2.03
C GLY A 143 16.27 -4.82 -2.78
N VAL A 144 16.24 -4.89 -4.12
CA VAL A 144 15.34 -4.09 -4.95
C VAL A 144 14.35 -5.03 -5.65
N LEU A 145 13.05 -4.80 -5.41
CA LEU A 145 11.96 -5.41 -6.16
C LEU A 145 11.61 -4.49 -7.34
N ALA A 146 11.76 -4.99 -8.54
CA ALA A 146 11.29 -4.33 -9.75
C ALA A 146 10.06 -5.05 -10.29
N VAL A 147 9.06 -4.29 -10.72
CA VAL A 147 7.86 -4.79 -11.40
C VAL A 147 7.62 -3.94 -12.64
N GLU A 148 7.28 -4.60 -13.76
CA GLU A 148 7.04 -3.93 -15.05
C GLU A 148 5.99 -4.69 -15.85
N GLY A 149 4.98 -3.97 -16.33
CA GLY A 149 3.89 -4.51 -17.13
C GLY A 149 2.62 -3.72 -16.94
N ARG A 150 1.54 -4.22 -17.53
CA ARG A 150 0.23 -3.56 -17.50
C ARG A 150 -0.78 -4.42 -16.77
N LEU A 151 -1.42 -3.85 -15.75
CA LEU A 151 -2.66 -4.41 -15.23
C LEU A 151 -3.77 -4.19 -16.27
N THR A 152 -4.57 -5.20 -16.52
CA THR A 152 -5.73 -5.13 -17.42
C THR A 152 -6.99 -5.52 -16.66
N PRO A 153 -8.15 -4.97 -17.01
CA PRO A 153 -9.42 -5.40 -16.41
C PRO A 153 -9.61 -6.92 -16.45
N GLY A 154 -10.29 -7.48 -15.47
CA GLY A 154 -10.58 -8.90 -15.40
C GLY A 154 -10.51 -9.49 -14.00
N VAL A 155 -10.38 -10.81 -13.92
CA VAL A 155 -10.40 -11.55 -12.65
C VAL A 155 -8.99 -11.63 -12.04
N TYR A 156 -8.92 -11.32 -10.74
CA TYR A 156 -7.72 -11.36 -9.90
C TYR A 156 -7.96 -12.29 -8.72
N ALA A 157 -7.30 -13.42 -8.69
CA ALA A 157 -7.46 -14.43 -7.64
C ALA A 157 -6.30 -14.37 -6.64
N LEU A 158 -6.62 -14.20 -5.35
CA LEU A 158 -5.65 -14.17 -4.26
C LEU A 158 -6.11 -15.01 -3.07
N PRO A 159 -5.18 -15.58 -2.28
CA PRO A 159 -5.54 -16.16 -1.00
C PRO A 159 -5.98 -15.08 0.00
N GLY A 160 -7.08 -15.34 0.73
CA GLY A 160 -7.63 -14.45 1.75
C GLY A 160 -6.98 -14.60 3.13
N ASP A 161 -6.21 -15.67 3.36
CA ASP A 161 -5.63 -16.09 4.63
C ASP A 161 -4.13 -15.78 4.80
N VAL A 162 -3.49 -15.16 3.80
CA VAL A 162 -2.07 -14.81 3.89
C VAL A 162 -1.87 -13.42 4.46
N SER A 163 -2.45 -12.40 3.86
CA SER A 163 -2.43 -11.02 4.36
C SER A 163 -3.42 -10.15 3.60
N SER A 164 -4.23 -9.38 4.33
CA SER A 164 -5.12 -8.38 3.76
C SER A 164 -4.39 -7.26 2.99
N GLN A 165 -3.08 -7.11 3.17
CA GLN A 165 -2.30 -6.08 2.47
C GLN A 165 -2.24 -6.33 0.96
N PHE A 166 -2.21 -7.58 0.50
CA PHE A 166 -2.27 -7.92 -0.92
C PHE A 166 -3.61 -7.55 -1.54
N ILE A 167 -4.70 -7.82 -0.80
CA ILE A 167 -6.06 -7.46 -1.19
C ILE A 167 -6.20 -5.94 -1.28
N THR A 168 -5.74 -5.22 -0.25
CA THR A 168 -5.79 -3.75 -0.18
C THR A 168 -5.07 -3.10 -1.37
N GLY A 169 -3.89 -3.59 -1.75
CA GLY A 169 -3.15 -3.03 -2.89
C GLY A 169 -3.94 -3.16 -4.20
N LEU A 170 -4.57 -4.30 -4.45
CA LEU A 170 -5.42 -4.47 -5.65
C LEU A 170 -6.70 -3.64 -5.57
N LEU A 171 -7.33 -3.48 -4.40
CA LEU A 171 -8.49 -2.62 -4.24
C LEU A 171 -8.20 -1.15 -4.59
N TYR A 172 -6.97 -0.68 -4.40
CA TYR A 172 -6.56 0.65 -4.87
C TYR A 172 -6.25 0.70 -6.37
N ALA A 173 -5.66 -0.36 -6.92
CA ALA A 173 -5.17 -0.37 -8.29
C ALA A 173 -6.28 -0.66 -9.32
N LEU A 174 -7.16 -1.60 -9.03
CA LEU A 174 -8.16 -2.07 -10.01
C LEU A 174 -9.18 -1.01 -10.42
N PRO A 175 -9.67 -0.12 -9.52
CA PRO A 175 -10.56 0.98 -9.92
C PRO A 175 -9.94 2.01 -10.86
N LEU A 176 -8.61 2.03 -11.00
CA LEU A 176 -7.90 2.93 -11.93
C LEU A 176 -7.84 2.40 -13.36
N LEU A 177 -8.30 1.18 -13.59
CA LEU A 177 -8.25 0.53 -14.91
C LEU A 177 -9.49 0.88 -15.75
N GLU A 178 -9.31 0.94 -17.07
CA GLU A 178 -10.41 1.13 -18.02
C GLU A 178 -11.21 -0.18 -18.20
N GLY A 179 -12.13 -0.45 -17.29
CA GLY A 179 -13.05 -1.59 -17.35
C GLY A 179 -13.20 -2.32 -16.02
N ASP A 180 -14.15 -3.24 -15.96
CA ASP A 180 -14.51 -3.94 -14.75
C ASP A 180 -13.47 -4.99 -14.34
N SER A 181 -13.24 -5.07 -13.05
CA SER A 181 -12.37 -6.08 -12.46
C SER A 181 -13.04 -6.76 -11.27
N GLU A 182 -12.73 -8.03 -11.07
CA GLU A 182 -13.21 -8.83 -9.96
C GLU A 182 -12.04 -9.35 -9.13
N LEU A 183 -12.10 -9.17 -7.82
CA LEU A 183 -11.15 -9.73 -6.88
C LEU A 183 -11.74 -10.96 -6.20
N VAL A 184 -11.24 -12.13 -6.52
CA VAL A 184 -11.69 -13.42 -6.00
C VAL A 184 -10.75 -13.92 -4.91
N LEU A 185 -11.30 -14.23 -3.74
CA LEU A 185 -10.54 -14.86 -2.67
C LEU A 185 -10.62 -16.37 -2.77
N THR A 186 -9.47 -17.02 -2.88
CA THR A 186 -9.38 -18.49 -3.05
C THR A 186 -9.44 -19.25 -1.73
N THR A 187 -9.26 -18.55 -0.61
CA THR A 187 -9.39 -19.07 0.76
C THR A 187 -10.23 -18.12 1.61
N ALA A 188 -10.59 -18.54 2.82
CA ALA A 188 -11.36 -17.70 3.74
C ALA A 188 -10.63 -16.39 4.04
N LEU A 189 -11.38 -15.27 4.09
CA LEU A 189 -10.83 -13.97 4.40
C LEU A 189 -10.50 -13.87 5.89
N GLU A 190 -9.21 -13.83 6.19
CA GLU A 190 -8.71 -13.40 7.49
C GLU A 190 -8.53 -11.88 7.53
N SER A 191 -8.54 -11.31 8.73
CA SER A 191 -8.32 -9.86 8.91
C SER A 191 -9.29 -8.96 8.12
N ARG A 192 -10.57 -9.37 8.02
CA ARG A 192 -11.64 -8.67 7.30
C ARG A 192 -11.71 -7.18 7.62
N GLY A 193 -11.56 -6.79 8.89
CA GLY A 193 -11.63 -5.39 9.30
C GLY A 193 -10.64 -4.47 8.57
N TYR A 194 -9.48 -4.99 8.12
CA TYR A 194 -8.54 -4.20 7.32
C TYR A 194 -8.98 -4.03 5.86
N VAL A 195 -9.71 -5.00 5.33
CA VAL A 195 -10.32 -4.89 4.00
C VAL A 195 -11.47 -3.88 4.07
N ASP A 196 -12.34 -3.99 5.09
CA ASP A 196 -13.44 -3.06 5.31
C ASP A 196 -12.91 -1.61 5.44
N MET A 197 -11.82 -1.38 6.22
CA MET A 197 -11.15 -0.05 6.28
C MET A 197 -10.69 0.45 4.91
N THR A 198 -10.33 -0.42 3.99
CA THR A 198 -9.92 -0.02 2.63
C THR A 198 -11.14 0.38 1.80
N LEU A 199 -12.21 -0.39 1.88
CA LEU A 199 -13.47 -0.08 1.21
C LEU A 199 -14.06 1.24 1.72
N ASP A 200 -14.02 1.48 3.04
CA ASP A 200 -14.46 2.75 3.65
C ASP A 200 -13.61 3.95 3.18
N ALA A 201 -12.32 3.73 2.89
CA ALA A 201 -11.44 4.79 2.39
C ALA A 201 -11.63 5.08 0.90
N LEU A 202 -12.21 4.15 0.14
CA LEU A 202 -12.52 4.28 -1.29
C LEU A 202 -13.94 4.82 -1.56
N ALA A 203 -14.83 4.77 -0.57
CA ALA A 203 -16.22 5.26 -0.65
C ALA A 203 -16.30 6.77 -0.51
#